data_a68d110283e9b6833371b9b6f529d6b3
#
_entry.id   a68d110283e9b6833371b9b6f529d6b3
#
_cell.length_a   1.000
_cell.length_b   1.000
_cell.length_c   1.000
_cell.angle_alpha   90.00
_cell.angle_beta   90.00
_cell.angle_gamma   90.00
#
_symmetry.space_group_name_H-M   'P 1'
#
loop_
_entity.id
_entity.type
_entity.pdbx_description
1 polymer ?
#
loop_
_entity_poly.entity_id
_entity_poly.type
_entity_poly.pdbx_seq_one_letter_code
_entity_poly.pdbx_strand_id
1 'polypeptide(L)'
;MTRMRRHIPLLILFAATPVQAQLCNGVSVSIGKDGRALGHLPYGDAAPGTLVAAPAYLAVGPCRLRPEVIADLQRLIAAAAGDPAVQGRLYAFSCHRSLSHQQSTFCRTRESESGVDRAISAAPPGHSEHATGYALDFTVRPADGCPDAEACMAAKPAFRWLAANAARYGFEMSFPASNKQGVKWEPWHWRWVGVSRAAPGAARARFLFARARRDFAANPAVDPAPMIVPPAVVPTLAPAPAEEPIKGKRKKKDRRRDRGDRSDR
;
A
#
# COMPACT_ATOMS: atom_id res chain seq x y z
N MET A 1 -48.14 -34.75 -43.48
CA MET A 1 -47.52 -33.41 -43.30
C MET A 1 -47.47 -33.14 -41.81
N THR A 2 -46.34 -33.50 -41.15
CA THR A 2 -46.19 -33.44 -39.68
C THR A 2 -45.43 -32.13 -39.32
N ARG A 3 -46.10 -31.18 -38.67
CA ARG A 3 -45.51 -29.91 -38.22
C ARG A 3 -44.66 -30.13 -36.99
N MET A 4 -43.36 -30.00 -37.14
CA MET A 4 -42.37 -30.02 -36.08
C MET A 4 -42.39 -28.70 -35.28
N ARG A 5 -42.91 -28.73 -34.03
CA ARG A 5 -42.88 -27.58 -33.11
C ARG A 5 -41.47 -27.38 -32.60
N ARG A 6 -40.83 -26.28 -32.94
CA ARG A 6 -39.55 -25.85 -32.36
C ARG A 6 -39.80 -25.27 -30.95
N HIS A 7 -39.35 -25.97 -29.95
CA HIS A 7 -39.26 -25.44 -28.57
C HIS A 7 -38.03 -24.54 -28.48
N ILE A 8 -38.24 -23.24 -28.25
CA ILE A 8 -37.15 -22.30 -27.93
C ILE A 8 -36.91 -22.38 -26.42
N PRO A 9 -35.73 -22.75 -25.95
CA PRO A 9 -35.46 -22.75 -24.52
C PRO A 9 -35.39 -21.30 -24.00
N LEU A 10 -36.22 -21.00 -23.02
CA LEU A 10 -36.20 -19.73 -22.28
C LEU A 10 -34.95 -19.72 -21.37
N LEU A 11 -33.93 -18.95 -21.76
CA LEU A 11 -32.76 -18.69 -20.88
C LEU A 11 -33.22 -17.76 -19.75
N ILE A 12 -33.38 -18.31 -18.56
CA ILE A 12 -33.61 -17.51 -17.34
C ILE A 12 -32.26 -16.99 -16.89
N LEU A 13 -31.96 -15.70 -17.11
CA LEU A 13 -30.84 -14.99 -16.54
C LEU A 13 -31.13 -14.79 -15.04
N PHE A 14 -30.47 -15.58 -14.19
CA PHE A 14 -30.40 -15.25 -12.76
C PHE A 14 -29.50 -14.05 -12.56
N ALA A 15 -30.08 -12.89 -12.27
CA ALA A 15 -29.35 -11.75 -11.77
C ALA A 15 -28.78 -12.12 -10.39
N ALA A 16 -27.47 -12.25 -10.27
CA ALA A 16 -26.81 -12.44 -8.99
C ALA A 16 -27.01 -11.18 -8.15
N THR A 17 -27.90 -11.25 -7.16
CA THR A 17 -28.04 -10.21 -6.14
C THR A 17 -26.74 -10.14 -5.33
N PRO A 18 -26.23 -8.93 -5.03
CA PRO A 18 -25.07 -8.82 -4.16
C PRO A 18 -25.38 -9.43 -2.80
N VAL A 19 -24.50 -10.32 -2.32
CA VAL A 19 -24.64 -10.91 -0.99
C VAL A 19 -24.38 -9.80 0.02
N GLN A 20 -25.42 -9.36 0.68
CA GLN A 20 -25.34 -8.45 1.82
C GLN A 20 -25.18 -9.29 3.09
N ALA A 21 -23.99 -9.23 3.71
CA ALA A 21 -23.80 -9.81 5.02
C ALA A 21 -24.35 -8.85 6.09
N GLN A 22 -25.38 -9.26 6.80
CA GLN A 22 -25.91 -8.50 7.94
C GLN A 22 -25.00 -8.74 9.16
N LEU A 23 -24.11 -7.78 9.45
CA LEU A 23 -23.03 -7.97 10.43
C LEU A 23 -23.39 -7.47 11.85
N CYS A 24 -24.28 -6.48 11.94
CA CYS A 24 -24.76 -5.90 13.19
C CYS A 24 -26.26 -5.61 13.03
N ASN A 25 -26.99 -5.40 14.11
CA ASN A 25 -28.40 -5.03 14.07
C ASN A 25 -28.61 -3.83 13.14
N GLY A 26 -29.19 -4.07 11.96
CA GLY A 26 -29.52 -3.03 10.99
C GLY A 26 -28.36 -2.53 10.11
N VAL A 27 -27.13 -3.00 10.32
CA VAL A 27 -25.97 -2.61 9.49
C VAL A 27 -25.69 -3.67 8.43
N SER A 28 -25.84 -3.30 7.17
CA SER A 28 -25.45 -4.12 6.02
C SER A 28 -24.15 -3.59 5.42
N VAL A 29 -23.27 -4.48 5.00
CA VAL A 29 -22.03 -4.17 4.30
C VAL A 29 -22.07 -4.79 2.91
N SER A 30 -21.95 -3.96 1.88
CA SER A 30 -21.86 -4.41 0.52
C SER A 30 -20.46 -4.92 0.21
N ILE A 31 -20.38 -6.11 -0.37
CA ILE A 31 -19.12 -6.66 -0.87
C ILE A 31 -19.03 -6.35 -2.36
N GLY A 32 -17.98 -5.66 -2.76
CA GLY A 32 -17.72 -5.31 -4.17
C GLY A 32 -17.43 -6.55 -5.01
N LYS A 33 -17.53 -6.43 -6.33
CA LYS A 33 -17.20 -7.50 -7.28
C LYS A 33 -15.77 -8.01 -7.15
N ASP A 34 -14.89 -7.19 -6.61
CA ASP A 34 -13.50 -7.50 -6.33
C ASP A 34 -13.28 -8.13 -4.95
N GLY A 35 -14.34 -8.44 -4.21
CA GLY A 35 -14.32 -9.04 -2.89
C GLY A 35 -14.01 -8.08 -1.74
N ARG A 36 -13.80 -6.77 -2.01
CA ARG A 36 -13.60 -5.78 -0.96
C ARG A 36 -14.91 -5.41 -0.28
N ALA A 37 -14.84 -5.22 1.02
CA ALA A 37 -15.93 -4.64 1.80
C ALA A 37 -15.52 -3.24 2.24
N LEU A 38 -16.16 -2.20 1.68
CA LEU A 38 -15.89 -0.79 2.01
C LEU A 38 -14.40 -0.43 1.96
N GLY A 39 -13.69 -0.89 0.92
CA GLY A 39 -12.27 -0.65 0.76
C GLY A 39 -11.37 -1.77 1.31
N HIS A 40 -11.79 -2.50 2.33
CA HIS A 40 -10.99 -3.54 2.96
C HIS A 40 -10.97 -4.84 2.15
N LEU A 41 -9.77 -5.43 2.01
CA LEU A 41 -9.56 -6.72 1.38
C LEU A 41 -10.00 -7.88 2.29
N PRO A 42 -10.41 -9.04 1.73
CA PRO A 42 -10.75 -10.20 2.54
C PRO A 42 -9.51 -10.87 3.13
N TYR A 43 -9.58 -11.23 4.42
CA TYR A 43 -8.56 -11.98 5.15
C TYR A 43 -9.20 -13.06 6.02
N GLY A 44 -8.65 -14.27 5.93
CA GLY A 44 -9.04 -15.38 6.80
C GLY A 44 -8.41 -15.27 8.18
N ASP A 45 -9.03 -15.95 9.15
CA ASP A 45 -8.49 -16.05 10.51
C ASP A 45 -7.23 -16.91 10.57
N ALA A 46 -6.34 -16.59 11.51
CA ALA A 46 -5.18 -17.43 11.80
C ALA A 46 -5.62 -18.80 12.30
N ALA A 47 -5.05 -19.85 11.76
CA ALA A 47 -5.38 -21.21 12.19
C ALA A 47 -5.08 -21.39 13.69
N PRO A 48 -5.88 -22.18 14.43
CA PRO A 48 -5.62 -22.49 15.83
C PRO A 48 -4.20 -22.99 16.06
N GLY A 49 -3.59 -22.60 17.18
CA GLY A 49 -2.24 -23.02 17.55
C GLY A 49 -1.09 -22.35 16.81
N THR A 50 -1.37 -21.48 15.82
CA THR A 50 -0.32 -20.78 15.05
C THR A 50 0.09 -19.43 15.62
N LEU A 51 -0.54 -18.99 16.69
CA LEU A 51 -0.27 -17.73 17.37
C LEU A 51 0.29 -18.00 18.77
N VAL A 52 1.27 -17.21 19.17
CA VAL A 52 1.86 -17.22 20.51
C VAL A 52 1.63 -15.87 21.20
N ALA A 53 1.64 -15.86 22.53
CA ALA A 53 1.58 -14.63 23.29
C ALA A 53 2.89 -13.87 23.16
N ALA A 54 2.81 -12.57 22.89
CA ALA A 54 3.97 -11.69 22.97
C ALA A 54 4.37 -11.49 24.44
N PRO A 55 5.68 -11.36 24.76
CA PRO A 55 6.13 -10.94 26.07
C PRO A 55 5.47 -9.63 26.49
N ALA A 56 5.12 -9.51 27.78
CA ALA A 56 4.39 -8.35 28.32
C ALA A 56 5.12 -7.01 28.13
N TYR A 57 6.43 -7.01 28.04
CA TYR A 57 7.21 -5.78 27.83
C TYR A 57 7.12 -5.24 26.39
N LEU A 58 6.57 -6.01 25.45
CA LEU A 58 6.39 -5.60 24.06
C LEU A 58 5.01 -5.00 23.78
N ALA A 59 4.04 -5.20 24.66
CA ALA A 59 2.66 -4.82 24.39
C ALA A 59 1.94 -4.20 25.60
N VAL A 60 0.99 -3.35 25.31
CA VAL A 60 0.02 -2.84 26.31
C VAL A 60 -1.19 -3.77 26.26
N GLY A 61 -1.25 -4.70 27.22
CA GLY A 61 -2.31 -5.70 27.30
C GLY A 61 -2.01 -7.00 26.51
N PRO A 62 -3.00 -7.91 26.44
CA PRO A 62 -2.82 -9.18 25.77
C PRO A 62 -2.56 -9.02 24.27
N CYS A 63 -1.47 -9.58 23.78
CA CYS A 63 -1.07 -9.53 22.36
C CYS A 63 -0.67 -10.93 21.91
N ARG A 64 -1.32 -11.45 20.87
CA ARG A 64 -0.97 -12.71 20.23
C ARG A 64 -0.61 -12.45 18.77
N LEU A 65 0.51 -12.98 18.31
CA LEU A 65 1.01 -12.81 16.95
C LEU A 65 1.63 -14.13 16.47
N ARG A 66 1.97 -14.19 15.19
CA ARG A 66 2.80 -15.26 14.65
C ARG A 66 4.19 -15.19 15.30
N PRO A 67 4.84 -16.34 15.62
CA PRO A 67 6.15 -16.36 16.30
C PRO A 67 7.22 -15.50 15.61
N GLU A 68 7.27 -15.55 14.29
CA GLU A 68 8.22 -14.80 13.47
C GLU A 68 8.05 -13.29 13.59
N VAL A 69 6.82 -12.81 13.76
CA VAL A 69 6.52 -11.38 13.98
C VAL A 69 7.09 -10.90 15.31
N ILE A 70 6.99 -11.74 16.35
CA ILE A 70 7.46 -11.37 17.71
C ILE A 70 8.96 -11.12 17.73
N ALA A 71 9.75 -11.92 17.04
CA ALA A 71 11.20 -11.75 17.00
C ALA A 71 11.59 -10.40 16.38
N ASP A 72 10.93 -9.99 15.32
CA ASP A 72 11.19 -8.71 14.65
C ASP A 72 10.60 -7.52 15.42
N LEU A 73 9.44 -7.69 16.06
CA LEU A 73 8.85 -6.70 16.96
C LEU A 73 9.78 -6.41 18.16
N GLN A 74 10.35 -7.44 18.75
CA GLN A 74 11.32 -7.29 19.83
C GLN A 74 12.52 -6.47 19.40
N ARG A 75 13.10 -6.76 18.24
CA ARG A 75 14.23 -6.01 17.68
C ARG A 75 13.88 -4.56 17.40
N LEU A 76 12.69 -4.31 16.83
CA LEU A 76 12.21 -2.96 16.55
C LEU A 76 12.02 -2.14 17.82
N ILE A 77 11.32 -2.69 18.83
CA ILE A 77 11.05 -1.98 20.10
C ILE A 77 12.36 -1.72 20.85
N ALA A 78 13.28 -2.68 20.86
CA ALA A 78 14.61 -2.49 21.50
C ALA A 78 15.41 -1.38 20.81
N ALA A 79 15.41 -1.33 19.48
CA ALA A 79 16.09 -0.28 18.72
C ALA A 79 15.46 1.10 18.96
N ALA A 80 14.13 1.18 18.99
CA ALA A 80 13.44 2.42 19.32
C ALA A 80 13.74 2.92 20.73
N ALA A 81 13.81 2.01 21.72
CA ALA A 81 14.13 2.35 23.10
C ALA A 81 15.58 2.84 23.29
N GLY A 82 16.49 2.44 22.41
CA GLY A 82 17.89 2.88 22.40
C GLY A 82 18.14 4.19 21.65
N ASP A 83 17.16 4.72 20.92
CA ASP A 83 17.32 5.95 20.14
C ASP A 83 16.89 7.18 20.95
N PRO A 84 17.80 8.13 21.24
CA PRO A 84 17.46 9.32 22.03
C PRO A 84 16.45 10.25 21.34
N ALA A 85 16.25 10.12 20.03
CA ALA A 85 15.23 10.88 19.32
C ALA A 85 13.81 10.35 19.60
N VAL A 86 13.67 9.12 20.11
CA VAL A 86 12.39 8.54 20.49
C VAL A 86 12.02 8.99 21.91
N GLN A 87 11.12 9.96 22.00
CA GLN A 87 10.54 10.35 23.27
C GLN A 87 9.37 9.43 23.59
N GLY A 88 9.44 8.75 24.74
CA GLY A 88 8.49 7.73 25.15
C GLY A 88 8.87 6.32 24.69
N ARG A 89 7.97 5.38 24.89
CA ARG A 89 8.19 3.97 24.50
C ARG A 89 7.12 3.50 23.54
N LEU A 90 7.57 2.81 22.48
CA LEU A 90 6.71 2.08 21.57
C LEU A 90 6.27 0.74 22.18
N TYR A 91 5.03 0.40 21.98
CA TYR A 91 4.44 -0.91 22.33
C TYR A 91 3.51 -1.37 21.23
N ALA A 92 3.32 -2.67 21.10
CA ALA A 92 2.15 -3.23 20.44
C ALA A 92 0.90 -2.95 21.31
N PHE A 93 -0.19 -2.61 20.68
CA PHE A 93 -1.45 -2.31 21.39
C PHE A 93 -2.56 -3.30 21.02
N SER A 94 -2.93 -3.38 19.76
CA SER A 94 -3.93 -4.30 19.23
C SER A 94 -3.21 -5.28 18.30
N CYS A 95 -3.30 -6.56 18.61
CA CYS A 95 -2.62 -7.61 17.85
C CYS A 95 -3.63 -8.48 17.09
N HIS A 96 -3.52 -9.80 17.10
CA HIS A 96 -4.52 -10.65 16.47
C HIS A 96 -5.93 -10.39 17.02
N ARG A 97 -6.87 -10.23 16.11
CA ARG A 97 -8.32 -10.20 16.39
C ARG A 97 -8.99 -11.30 15.58
N SER A 98 -9.61 -12.29 16.27
CA SER A 98 -10.41 -13.30 15.60
C SER A 98 -11.61 -12.69 14.86
N LEU A 99 -12.21 -13.44 13.96
CA LEU A 99 -13.40 -12.96 13.23
C LEU A 99 -14.53 -12.52 14.16
N SER A 100 -14.77 -13.28 15.26
CA SER A 100 -15.80 -12.92 16.25
C SER A 100 -15.45 -11.66 17.04
N HIS A 101 -14.18 -11.48 17.43
CA HIS A 101 -13.72 -10.26 18.08
C HIS A 101 -13.78 -9.06 17.13
N GLN A 102 -13.43 -9.26 15.85
CA GLN A 102 -13.55 -8.22 14.82
C GLN A 102 -15.01 -7.79 14.62
N GLN A 103 -15.95 -8.73 14.64
CA GLN A 103 -17.38 -8.43 14.58
C GLN A 103 -17.80 -7.57 15.77
N SER A 104 -17.42 -7.92 17.00
CA SER A 104 -17.68 -7.13 18.18
C SER A 104 -17.06 -5.73 18.12
N THR A 105 -15.85 -5.59 17.56
CA THR A 105 -15.17 -4.31 17.35
C THR A 105 -15.91 -3.46 16.32
N PHE A 106 -16.27 -4.03 15.18
CA PHE A 106 -17.01 -3.36 14.13
C PHE A 106 -18.40 -2.91 14.58
N CYS A 107 -19.07 -3.70 15.42
CA CYS A 107 -20.43 -3.42 15.89
C CYS A 107 -20.51 -2.50 17.13
N ARG A 108 -19.39 -2.21 17.82
CA ARG A 108 -19.36 -1.34 19.00
C ARG A 108 -19.47 0.16 18.70
N THR A 109 -19.40 0.57 17.47
CA THR A 109 -19.53 1.96 17.08
C THR A 109 -20.94 2.48 17.38
N ARG A 110 -21.10 3.79 17.44
CA ARG A 110 -22.35 4.44 17.83
C ARG A 110 -23.49 3.96 16.93
N GLU A 111 -24.68 3.81 17.49
CA GLU A 111 -25.88 3.37 16.77
C GLU A 111 -26.23 4.25 15.56
N SER A 112 -25.84 5.53 15.59
CA SER A 112 -26.05 6.48 14.49
C SER A 112 -25.07 6.35 13.32
N GLU A 113 -24.02 5.53 13.43
CA GLU A 113 -23.01 5.41 12.37
C GLU A 113 -23.44 4.43 11.28
N SER A 114 -23.30 4.83 10.03
CA SER A 114 -23.50 3.96 8.87
C SER A 114 -22.44 2.85 8.81
N GLY A 115 -22.70 1.80 8.03
CA GLY A 115 -21.68 0.78 7.78
C GLY A 115 -20.40 1.34 7.13
N VAL A 116 -20.53 2.42 6.34
CA VAL A 116 -19.41 3.13 5.71
C VAL A 116 -18.57 3.83 6.77
N ASP A 117 -19.20 4.60 7.65
CA ASP A 117 -18.48 5.34 8.71
C ASP A 117 -17.74 4.38 9.65
N ARG A 118 -18.36 3.25 9.98
CA ARG A 118 -17.71 2.18 10.77
C ARG A 118 -16.49 1.60 10.08
N ALA A 119 -16.59 1.29 8.78
CA ALA A 119 -15.51 0.70 8.03
C ALA A 119 -14.31 1.65 7.82
N ILE A 120 -14.54 2.96 7.92
CA ILE A 120 -13.45 3.95 7.94
C ILE A 120 -12.56 3.74 9.16
N SER A 121 -13.15 3.35 10.31
CA SER A 121 -12.46 3.21 11.60
C SER A 121 -12.15 1.76 11.98
N ALA A 122 -12.88 0.78 11.45
CA ALA A 122 -12.66 -0.64 11.73
C ALA A 122 -13.13 -1.49 10.56
N ALA A 123 -12.26 -2.38 10.07
CA ALA A 123 -12.62 -3.31 9.01
C ALA A 123 -13.81 -4.20 9.40
N PRO A 124 -14.72 -4.53 8.47
CA PRO A 124 -15.72 -5.57 8.70
C PRO A 124 -15.08 -6.93 9.03
N PRO A 125 -15.75 -7.82 9.79
CA PRO A 125 -15.24 -9.17 10.05
C PRO A 125 -14.95 -9.91 8.74
N GLY A 126 -13.82 -10.63 8.72
CA GLY A 126 -13.32 -11.27 7.50
C GLY A 126 -12.53 -10.35 6.55
N HIS A 127 -12.38 -9.05 6.90
CA HIS A 127 -11.67 -8.05 6.09
C HIS A 127 -10.59 -7.29 6.88
N SER A 128 -10.24 -7.74 8.08
CA SER A 128 -9.20 -7.14 8.91
C SER A 128 -7.88 -7.87 8.77
N GLU A 129 -6.80 -7.13 8.53
CA GLU A 129 -5.43 -7.68 8.53
C GLU A 129 -5.05 -8.32 9.87
N HIS A 130 -5.62 -7.86 10.99
CA HIS A 130 -5.38 -8.42 12.33
C HIS A 130 -5.76 -9.91 12.42
N ALA A 131 -6.74 -10.38 11.65
CA ALA A 131 -7.15 -11.78 11.66
C ALA A 131 -6.01 -12.72 11.21
N THR A 132 -5.06 -12.24 10.43
CA THR A 132 -3.93 -13.04 9.93
C THR A 132 -2.88 -13.38 10.98
N GLY A 133 -2.81 -12.59 12.08
CA GLY A 133 -1.75 -12.61 13.09
C GLY A 133 -0.43 -11.99 12.62
N TYR A 134 -0.42 -11.33 11.47
CA TYR A 134 0.72 -10.61 10.90
C TYR A 134 0.57 -9.08 10.98
N ALA A 135 -0.55 -8.56 11.46
CA ALA A 135 -0.76 -7.14 11.65
C ALA A 135 -0.96 -6.80 13.13
N LEU A 136 -0.55 -5.60 13.48
CA LEU A 136 -0.71 -5.03 14.81
C LEU A 136 -0.81 -3.51 14.74
N ASP A 137 -1.37 -2.94 15.79
CA ASP A 137 -1.35 -1.48 16.02
C ASP A 137 -0.23 -1.15 17.01
N PHE A 138 0.55 -0.10 16.72
CA PHE A 138 1.49 0.47 17.66
C PHE A 138 0.85 1.57 18.50
N THR A 139 1.35 1.72 19.71
CA THR A 139 1.05 2.85 20.59
C THR A 139 2.30 3.40 21.27
N VAL A 140 2.21 4.60 21.82
CA VAL A 140 3.28 5.28 22.54
C VAL A 140 2.88 5.53 23.99
N ARG A 141 3.78 5.29 24.93
CA ARG A 141 3.57 5.64 26.34
C ARG A 141 4.69 6.55 26.85
N PRO A 142 4.38 7.58 27.62
CA PRO A 142 3.03 8.05 27.99
C PRO A 142 2.22 8.51 26.77
N ALA A 143 0.88 8.43 26.88
CA ALA A 143 -0.02 8.79 25.78
C ALA A 143 -0.11 10.31 25.53
N ASP A 144 0.13 11.14 26.55
CA ASP A 144 0.17 12.61 26.51
C ASP A 144 -1.03 13.21 25.75
N GLY A 145 -2.24 12.77 26.11
CA GLY A 145 -3.49 13.26 25.53
C GLY A 145 -3.84 12.69 24.15
N CYS A 146 -3.02 11.78 23.59
CA CYS A 146 -3.34 11.09 22.34
C CYS A 146 -3.85 9.68 22.63
N PRO A 147 -5.15 9.39 22.43
CA PRO A 147 -5.71 8.04 22.62
C PRO A 147 -5.06 7.04 21.67
N ASP A 148 -5.17 5.75 22.02
CA ASP A 148 -4.73 4.66 21.15
C ASP A 148 -5.56 4.62 19.85
N ALA A 149 -4.93 4.21 18.76
CA ALA A 149 -5.53 4.14 17.44
C ALA A 149 -6.11 5.47 16.94
N GLU A 150 -5.41 6.58 17.22
CA GLU A 150 -5.80 7.92 16.77
C GLU A 150 -4.69 8.61 15.96
N ALA A 151 -5.09 9.48 15.02
CA ALA A 151 -4.19 10.15 14.08
C ALA A 151 -3.17 11.07 14.76
N CYS A 152 -3.44 11.56 15.96
CA CYS A 152 -2.50 12.36 16.76
C CYS A 152 -1.18 11.64 17.07
N MET A 153 -1.15 10.29 16.99
CA MET A 153 0.09 9.51 17.08
C MET A 153 1.15 9.99 16.08
N ALA A 154 0.73 10.42 14.91
CA ALA A 154 1.64 10.87 13.85
C ALA A 154 2.52 12.09 14.25
N ALA A 155 2.06 12.90 15.19
CA ALA A 155 2.82 14.04 15.69
C ALA A 155 3.94 13.63 16.69
N LYS A 156 3.92 12.40 17.19
CA LYS A 156 4.89 11.96 18.20
C LYS A 156 6.26 11.62 17.58
N PRO A 157 7.36 11.96 18.25
CA PRO A 157 8.72 11.58 17.81
C PRO A 157 8.87 10.08 17.57
N ALA A 158 8.29 9.25 18.45
CA ALA A 158 8.30 7.80 18.32
C ALA A 158 7.64 7.31 17.02
N PHE A 159 6.55 7.95 16.57
CA PHE A 159 5.95 7.62 15.27
C PHE A 159 6.88 8.00 14.10
N ARG A 160 7.49 9.18 14.14
CA ARG A 160 8.43 9.57 13.07
C ARG A 160 9.60 8.60 12.97
N TRP A 161 10.11 8.16 14.12
CA TRP A 161 11.13 7.12 14.15
C TRP A 161 10.62 5.80 13.56
N LEU A 162 9.41 5.36 13.96
CA LEU A 162 8.78 4.16 13.44
C LEU A 162 8.61 4.24 11.92
N ALA A 163 8.08 5.34 11.41
CA ALA A 163 7.91 5.56 9.97
C ALA A 163 9.24 5.49 9.18
N ALA A 164 10.33 5.94 9.78
CA ALA A 164 11.66 5.91 9.15
C ALA A 164 12.36 4.54 9.25
N ASN A 165 12.03 3.72 10.25
CA ASN A 165 12.82 2.53 10.59
C ASN A 165 12.07 1.20 10.49
N ALA A 166 10.73 1.17 10.57
CA ALA A 166 9.95 -0.06 10.66
C ALA A 166 10.22 -1.05 9.52
N ALA A 167 10.44 -0.56 8.30
CA ALA A 167 10.75 -1.39 7.14
C ALA A 167 12.03 -2.23 7.34
N ARG A 168 13.01 -1.74 8.11
CA ARG A 168 14.25 -2.47 8.46
C ARG A 168 13.99 -3.69 9.36
N TYR A 169 12.82 -3.75 9.98
CA TYR A 169 12.34 -4.83 10.85
C TYR A 169 11.19 -5.62 10.21
N GLY A 170 10.95 -5.40 8.93
CA GLY A 170 9.93 -6.15 8.18
C GLY A 170 8.50 -5.64 8.34
N PHE A 171 8.28 -4.46 8.93
CA PHE A 171 6.96 -3.85 9.07
C PHE A 171 6.73 -2.75 8.04
N GLU A 172 5.52 -2.72 7.47
CA GLU A 172 5.08 -1.70 6.52
C GLU A 172 3.72 -1.11 6.95
N MET A 173 3.49 0.18 6.70
CA MET A 173 2.24 0.84 7.03
C MET A 173 1.19 0.51 5.97
N SER A 174 0.14 -0.23 6.36
CA SER A 174 -0.88 -0.72 5.44
C SER A 174 -1.75 0.38 4.85
N PHE A 175 -2.12 1.37 5.66
CA PHE A 175 -3.06 2.43 5.32
C PHE A 175 -2.41 3.82 5.42
N PRO A 176 -1.51 4.19 4.50
CA PRO A 176 -0.87 5.50 4.50
C PRO A 176 -1.87 6.62 4.19
N ALA A 177 -1.48 7.86 4.44
CA ALA A 177 -2.27 9.01 4.02
C ALA A 177 -2.56 8.95 2.51
N SER A 178 -3.78 9.26 2.11
CA SER A 178 -4.24 9.24 0.72
C SER A 178 -4.06 7.87 0.03
N ASN A 179 -4.19 6.76 0.78
CA ASN A 179 -4.11 5.43 0.19
C ASN A 179 -5.23 5.19 -0.84
N LYS A 180 -4.89 4.47 -1.92
CA LYS A 180 -5.83 4.15 -3.01
C LYS A 180 -6.90 3.11 -2.62
N GLN A 181 -6.76 2.50 -1.46
CA GLN A 181 -7.71 1.52 -0.96
C GLN A 181 -9.02 2.17 -0.49
N GLY A 182 -8.97 3.48 -0.16
CA GLY A 182 -10.12 4.24 0.34
C GLY A 182 -10.43 3.99 1.81
N VAL A 183 -9.45 3.49 2.55
CA VAL A 183 -9.49 3.33 4.01
C VAL A 183 -8.89 4.58 4.66
N LYS A 184 -9.34 4.93 5.86
CA LYS A 184 -8.77 6.02 6.66
C LYS A 184 -7.26 5.84 6.83
N TRP A 185 -6.51 6.94 6.88
CA TRP A 185 -5.13 6.91 7.28
C TRP A 185 -5.00 6.40 8.73
N GLU A 186 -4.19 5.37 8.90
CA GLU A 186 -3.97 4.71 10.18
C GLU A 186 -2.47 4.66 10.52
N PRO A 187 -1.90 5.73 11.12
CA PRO A 187 -0.48 5.77 11.47
C PRO A 187 -0.09 4.71 12.51
N TRP A 188 -1.05 4.18 13.24
CA TRP A 188 -0.85 3.10 14.22
C TRP A 188 -0.80 1.71 13.59
N HIS A 189 -1.42 1.47 12.41
CA HIS A 189 -1.66 0.14 11.84
C HIS A 189 -0.54 -0.30 10.90
N TRP A 190 0.13 -1.41 11.27
CA TRP A 190 1.27 -1.95 10.55
C TRP A 190 1.13 -3.44 10.34
N ARG A 191 1.51 -3.92 9.16
CA ARG A 191 1.61 -5.35 8.86
C ARG A 191 3.07 -5.77 8.71
N TRP A 192 3.37 -6.95 9.19
CA TRP A 192 4.68 -7.55 9.03
C TRP A 192 4.72 -8.43 7.76
N VAL A 193 5.79 -8.28 6.97
CA VAL A 193 6.05 -9.04 5.74
C VAL A 193 7.48 -9.61 5.71
N GLY A 194 8.19 -9.52 6.82
CA GLY A 194 9.60 -9.93 6.98
C GLY A 194 10.58 -8.98 6.31
N VAL A 195 11.79 -8.92 6.86
CA VAL A 195 12.87 -8.04 6.38
C VAL A 195 13.33 -8.38 4.96
N SER A 196 13.13 -9.63 4.54
CA SER A 196 13.40 -10.13 3.19
C SER A 196 12.43 -11.26 2.85
N ARG A 197 12.40 -11.67 1.58
CA ARG A 197 11.59 -12.83 1.14
C ARG A 197 12.05 -14.16 1.76
N ALA A 198 13.32 -14.24 2.14
CA ALA A 198 13.92 -15.44 2.73
C ALA A 198 13.76 -15.51 4.27
N ALA A 199 13.28 -14.44 4.91
CA ALA A 199 13.06 -14.46 6.35
C ALA A 199 12.00 -15.51 6.72
N PRO A 200 12.15 -16.22 7.86
CA PRO A 200 11.15 -17.19 8.31
C PRO A 200 9.75 -16.60 8.34
N GLY A 201 8.75 -17.29 7.79
CA GLY A 201 7.35 -16.82 7.74
C GLY A 201 7.05 -15.75 6.69
N ALA A 202 8.05 -15.05 6.16
CA ALA A 202 7.87 -13.95 5.21
C ALA A 202 7.14 -14.36 3.93
N ALA A 203 7.41 -15.55 3.41
CA ALA A 203 6.74 -16.05 2.21
C ALA A 203 5.23 -16.14 2.42
N ARG A 204 4.78 -16.62 3.58
CA ARG A 204 3.36 -16.73 3.94
C ARG A 204 2.72 -15.36 4.14
N ALA A 205 3.37 -14.46 4.89
CA ALA A 205 2.87 -13.11 5.10
C ALA A 205 2.73 -12.36 3.77
N ARG A 206 3.75 -12.40 2.92
CA ARG A 206 3.75 -11.78 1.58
C ARG A 206 2.70 -12.37 0.66
N PHE A 207 2.41 -13.66 0.75
CA PHE A 207 1.33 -14.29 0.00
C PHE A 207 -0.04 -13.78 0.45
N LEU A 208 -0.29 -13.71 1.77
CA LEU A 208 -1.54 -13.19 2.32
C LEU A 208 -1.79 -11.73 1.92
N PHE A 209 -0.75 -10.91 1.92
CA PHE A 209 -0.84 -9.50 1.57
C PHE A 209 -0.48 -9.20 0.11
N ALA A 210 -0.33 -10.21 -0.75
CA ALA A 210 0.13 -10.01 -2.14
C ALA A 210 -0.73 -9.01 -2.91
N ARG A 211 -2.04 -9.12 -2.79
CA ARG A 211 -2.97 -8.21 -3.44
C ARG A 211 -2.89 -6.79 -2.87
N ALA A 212 -2.88 -6.65 -1.53
CA ALA A 212 -2.74 -5.35 -0.89
C ALA A 212 -1.45 -4.65 -1.34
N ARG A 213 -0.32 -5.37 -1.34
CA ARG A 213 0.99 -4.82 -1.73
C ARG A 213 1.10 -4.45 -3.20
N ARG A 214 0.42 -5.18 -4.08
CA ARG A 214 0.40 -4.91 -5.52
C ARG A 214 -0.49 -3.73 -5.88
N ASP A 215 -1.71 -3.67 -5.32
CA ASP A 215 -2.76 -2.75 -5.75
C ASP A 215 -2.80 -1.48 -4.88
N PHE A 216 -2.36 -1.57 -3.62
CA PHE A 216 -2.44 -0.53 -2.60
C PHE A 216 -1.11 -0.46 -1.83
N ALA A 217 -0.13 0.20 -2.43
CA ALA A 217 1.22 0.25 -1.86
C ALA A 217 1.24 0.82 -0.44
N ALA A 218 1.93 0.12 0.47
CA ALA A 218 2.25 0.61 1.80
C ALA A 218 3.23 1.80 1.71
N ASN A 219 3.19 2.69 2.72
CA ASN A 219 4.16 3.77 2.83
C ASN A 219 4.37 4.17 4.31
N PRO A 220 5.52 3.86 4.90
CA PRO A 220 6.67 3.18 4.30
C PRO A 220 6.41 1.70 3.98
N ALA A 221 7.12 1.18 2.99
CA ALA A 221 7.03 -0.19 2.52
C ALA A 221 8.34 -0.95 2.75
N VAL A 222 8.21 -2.26 2.96
CA VAL A 222 9.35 -3.20 2.88
C VAL A 222 9.51 -3.64 1.43
N ASP A 223 10.71 -3.52 0.87
CA ASP A 223 10.99 -3.74 -0.55
C ASP A 223 9.99 -2.95 -1.43
N PRO A 224 10.07 -1.61 -1.46
CA PRO A 224 9.21 -0.84 -2.34
C PRO A 224 9.34 -1.39 -3.77
N ALA A 225 8.21 -1.52 -4.47
CA ALA A 225 8.23 -1.95 -5.87
C ALA A 225 9.24 -1.10 -6.63
N PRO A 226 10.10 -1.69 -7.49
CA PRO A 226 11.01 -0.90 -8.29
C PRO A 226 10.17 0.14 -9.04
N MET A 227 10.54 1.41 -8.92
CA MET A 227 9.92 2.45 -9.74
C MET A 227 10.26 2.08 -11.19
N ILE A 228 9.25 1.68 -11.95
CA ILE A 228 9.40 1.57 -13.40
C ILE A 228 9.52 3.01 -13.89
N VAL A 229 10.76 3.50 -13.96
CA VAL A 229 11.04 4.74 -14.68
C VAL A 229 10.76 4.40 -16.14
N PRO A 230 9.74 4.99 -16.79
CA PRO A 230 9.55 4.78 -18.20
C PRO A 230 10.86 5.16 -18.90
N PRO A 231 11.31 4.39 -19.93
CA PRO A 231 12.53 4.73 -20.65
C PRO A 231 12.42 6.21 -21.06
N ALA A 232 13.47 6.97 -20.75
CA ALA A 232 13.53 8.36 -21.17
C ALA A 232 13.20 8.40 -22.66
N VAL A 233 12.17 9.13 -23.03
CA VAL A 233 11.89 9.39 -24.45
C VAL A 233 13.10 10.18 -24.95
N VAL A 234 14.04 9.46 -25.56
CA VAL A 234 15.15 10.11 -26.26
C VAL A 234 14.50 10.88 -27.40
N PRO A 235 14.56 12.22 -27.43
CA PRO A 235 14.04 12.95 -28.55
C PRO A 235 14.74 12.44 -29.79
N THR A 236 14.00 11.88 -30.74
CA THR A 236 14.54 11.53 -32.04
C THR A 236 15.01 12.85 -32.64
N LEU A 237 16.34 13.04 -32.70
CA LEU A 237 16.92 14.17 -33.41
C LEU A 237 16.31 14.18 -34.80
N ALA A 238 15.60 15.25 -35.12
CA ALA A 238 15.13 15.43 -36.49
C ALA A 238 16.35 15.28 -37.45
N PRO A 239 16.20 14.58 -38.55
CA PRO A 239 17.29 14.47 -39.52
C PRO A 239 17.76 15.86 -39.89
N ALA A 240 19.09 16.07 -39.87
CA ALA A 240 19.69 17.33 -40.27
C ALA A 240 19.15 17.75 -41.64
N PRO A 241 18.83 19.04 -41.85
CA PRO A 241 18.39 19.51 -43.15
C PRO A 241 19.45 19.09 -44.24
N ALA A 242 19.00 18.51 -45.33
CA ALA A 242 19.87 18.16 -46.42
C ALA A 242 20.64 19.41 -46.87
N GLU A 243 21.98 19.33 -46.89
CA GLU A 243 22.81 20.42 -47.41
C GLU A 243 22.43 20.69 -48.87
N GLU A 244 21.93 21.89 -49.12
CA GLU A 244 21.73 22.36 -50.51
C GLU A 244 23.07 22.36 -51.27
N PRO A 245 23.11 21.87 -52.51
CA PRO A 245 24.36 21.86 -53.30
C PRO A 245 24.84 23.30 -53.56
N ILE A 246 26.06 23.60 -53.14
CA ILE A 246 26.71 24.89 -53.33
C ILE A 246 26.79 25.19 -54.82
N LYS A 247 25.99 26.13 -55.34
CA LYS A 247 26.05 26.61 -56.72
C LYS A 247 27.41 27.28 -56.94
N GLY A 248 28.29 26.59 -57.68
CA GLY A 248 29.59 27.05 -58.01
C GLY A 248 29.57 28.43 -58.69
N LYS A 249 30.25 29.42 -58.12
CA LYS A 249 30.48 30.73 -58.70
C LYS A 249 31.33 30.58 -59.99
N ARG A 250 30.72 30.82 -61.17
CA ARG A 250 31.43 30.95 -62.44
C ARG A 250 32.48 32.06 -62.33
N LYS A 251 33.76 31.71 -62.44
CA LYS A 251 34.85 32.67 -62.58
C LYS A 251 34.67 33.45 -63.88
N LYS A 252 34.42 34.76 -63.83
CA LYS A 252 34.52 35.66 -64.93
C LYS A 252 35.99 35.82 -65.31
N LYS A 253 36.32 35.44 -66.56
CA LYS A 253 37.65 35.57 -67.14
C LYS A 253 37.83 37.02 -67.52
N ASP A 254 38.63 37.77 -66.77
CA ASP A 254 39.01 39.14 -67.07
C ASP A 254 40.06 39.13 -68.23
N ARG A 255 39.64 39.70 -69.34
CA ARG A 255 40.55 39.99 -70.50
C ARG A 255 41.27 41.28 -70.18
N ARG A 256 42.52 41.21 -69.77
CA ARG A 256 43.45 42.35 -69.80
C ARG A 256 43.75 42.69 -71.23
N ARG A 257 43.33 43.84 -71.66
CA ARG A 257 43.87 44.53 -72.82
C ARG A 257 45.15 45.19 -72.42
N ASP A 258 46.17 44.78 -73.12
CA ASP A 258 47.51 45.40 -73.25
C ASP A 258 47.36 46.77 -73.93
N ARG A 259 47.88 47.81 -73.36
CA ARG A 259 48.22 49.05 -74.01
C ARG A 259 49.45 49.62 -73.29
N GLY A 260 50.54 49.55 -74.03
CA GLY A 260 51.77 50.17 -73.74
C GLY A 260 51.63 51.71 -73.80
N ASP A 261 52.44 52.36 -73.21
CA ASP A 261 53.43 53.22 -73.86
C ASP A 261 53.94 54.29 -72.90
N ARG A 262 55.23 54.41 -72.93
CA ARG A 262 56.12 55.63 -73.02
C ARG A 262 56.06 56.62 -71.83
N SER A 263 57.26 56.76 -71.35
CA SER A 263 58.21 57.87 -71.37
C SER A 263 58.24 58.85 -70.20
N ASP A 264 59.48 58.96 -69.85
CA ASP A 264 60.26 60.15 -69.52
C ASP A 264 60.34 60.67 -68.09
N ARG A 265 61.54 60.60 -67.72
CA ARG A 265 62.48 61.28 -66.86
C ARG A 265 62.58 60.84 -65.40
#